data_f34b24f6572db0f0f5d0a78492923f3e
#
_entry.id   f34b24f6572db0f0f5d0a78492923f3e
#
_cell.length_a   1.000
_cell.length_b   1.000
_cell.length_c   1.000
_cell.angle_alpha   90.00
_cell.angle_beta   90.00
_cell.angle_gamma   90.00
#
_symmetry.space_group_name_H-M   'P 1'
#
loop_
_entity.id
_entity.type
_entity.pdbx_description
1 polymer ?
#
loop_
_entity_poly.entity_id
_entity_poly.type
_entity_poly.pdbx_seq_one_letter_code
_entity_poly.pdbx_strand_id
1 'polypeptide(L)'
;YAAFAQRQPDFLMRTTHPEGEEWNSDTAAWKKELLGFTDSFFFAGLKVGEVKTLGDDKASVKFTANLVRKEGVIPFDLEETSEFVRGADGNWLYTHGDVEMTQSTLEGNKEVEDGLKSHEELNAEE
;
A
#
# COMPACT_ATOMS: atom_id res chain seq x y z
N TYR A 1 4.94 -4.74 -0.58
CA TYR A 1 4.96 -4.38 -2.00
C TYR A 1 5.23 -5.58 -2.90
N ALA A 2 6.34 -6.26 -2.65
CA ALA A 2 6.72 -7.39 -3.50
C ALA A 2 5.66 -8.49 -3.51
N ALA A 3 5.05 -8.74 -2.36
CA ALA A 3 4.03 -9.78 -2.27
C ALA A 3 2.80 -9.44 -3.10
N PHE A 4 2.43 -8.16 -3.14
CA PHE A 4 1.35 -7.73 -4.03
C PHE A 4 1.78 -7.85 -5.48
N ALA A 5 2.98 -7.35 -5.78
CA ALA A 5 3.47 -7.34 -7.15
C ALA A 5 3.63 -8.75 -7.71
N GLN A 6 3.97 -9.70 -6.86
CA GLN A 6 4.19 -11.08 -7.26
C GLN A 6 2.99 -11.97 -6.99
N ARG A 7 1.88 -11.38 -6.61
CA ARG A 7 0.61 -12.06 -6.43
C ARG A 7 0.71 -13.18 -5.39
N GLN A 8 1.13 -12.77 -4.16
CA GLN A 8 1.36 -13.72 -3.07
C GLN A 8 0.40 -13.40 -1.90
N PRO A 9 -0.90 -13.69 -2.04
CA PRO A 9 -1.84 -13.34 -0.98
C PRO A 9 -1.61 -14.10 0.31
N ASP A 10 -1.14 -15.34 0.22
CA ASP A 10 -0.92 -16.12 1.44
C ASP A 10 0.17 -15.50 2.31
N PHE A 11 1.21 -14.94 1.69
CA PHE A 11 2.24 -14.24 2.43
C PHE A 11 1.66 -13.02 3.13
N LEU A 12 0.84 -12.25 2.42
CA LEU A 12 0.23 -11.06 2.99
C LEU A 12 -0.65 -11.41 4.19
N MET A 13 -1.45 -12.46 4.05
CA MET A 13 -2.32 -12.89 5.13
C MET A 13 -1.53 -13.39 6.32
N ARG A 14 -0.48 -14.15 6.06
CA ARG A 14 0.33 -14.75 7.10
C ARG A 14 1.10 -13.69 7.90
N THR A 15 1.43 -12.58 7.27
CA THR A 15 2.22 -11.53 7.90
C THR A 15 1.39 -10.37 8.41
N THR A 16 0.07 -10.51 8.49
CA THR A 16 -0.81 -9.52 9.06
C THR A 16 -1.13 -9.91 10.49
N HIS A 17 -1.03 -8.94 11.40
CA HIS A 17 -1.29 -9.20 12.82
C HIS A 17 -2.77 -9.50 13.01
N PRO A 18 -3.10 -10.52 13.82
CA PRO A 18 -4.52 -10.89 14.01
C PRO A 18 -5.39 -9.79 14.62
N GLU A 19 -4.78 -8.83 15.29
CA GLU A 19 -5.54 -7.73 15.86
C GLU A 19 -5.43 -6.47 15.01
N GLY A 20 -4.79 -6.58 13.84
CA GLY A 20 -4.68 -5.45 12.93
C GLY A 20 -5.98 -5.19 12.20
N GLU A 21 -6.08 -3.98 11.64
CA GLU A 21 -7.29 -3.57 10.97
C GLU A 21 -7.62 -4.39 9.74
N GLU A 22 -6.59 -4.91 9.09
CA GLU A 22 -6.79 -5.64 7.85
C GLU A 22 -7.12 -7.11 8.05
N TRP A 23 -6.96 -7.60 9.26
CA TRP A 23 -7.20 -9.02 9.53
C TRP A 23 -8.67 -9.37 9.27
N ASN A 24 -8.87 -10.45 8.56
CA ASN A 24 -10.22 -10.92 8.25
C ASN A 24 -10.25 -12.42 8.47
N SER A 25 -11.13 -12.87 9.37
CA SER A 25 -11.21 -14.29 9.69
C SER A 25 -11.83 -15.10 8.54
N ASP A 26 -12.59 -14.44 7.66
CA ASP A 26 -13.07 -15.07 6.44
C ASP A 26 -11.93 -15.06 5.43
N THR A 27 -11.11 -16.10 5.48
CA THR A 27 -9.88 -16.11 4.68
C THR A 27 -10.15 -16.15 3.19
N ALA A 28 -11.25 -16.76 2.77
CA ALA A 28 -11.58 -16.82 1.35
C ALA A 28 -11.93 -15.41 0.83
N ALA A 29 -12.72 -14.68 1.58
CA ALA A 29 -13.08 -13.32 1.20
C ALA A 29 -11.87 -12.41 1.23
N TRP A 30 -11.02 -12.56 2.24
CA TRP A 30 -9.81 -11.77 2.37
C TRP A 30 -8.88 -11.99 1.19
N LYS A 31 -8.66 -13.26 0.85
CA LYS A 31 -7.80 -13.59 -0.28
C LYS A 31 -8.33 -13.00 -1.58
N LYS A 32 -9.65 -13.03 -1.75
CA LYS A 32 -10.26 -12.45 -2.94
C LYS A 32 -10.02 -10.96 -3.02
N GLU A 33 -10.10 -10.25 -1.89
CA GLU A 33 -9.83 -8.83 -1.87
C GLU A 33 -8.39 -8.52 -2.22
N LEU A 34 -7.46 -9.28 -1.66
CA LEU A 34 -6.04 -9.06 -1.93
C LEU A 34 -5.72 -9.30 -3.39
N LEU A 35 -6.27 -10.36 -3.95
CA LEU A 35 -6.06 -10.65 -5.37
C LEU A 35 -6.72 -9.61 -6.25
N GLY A 36 -7.88 -9.10 -5.84
CA GLY A 36 -8.54 -8.03 -6.58
C GLY A 36 -7.68 -6.80 -6.70
N PHE A 37 -7.05 -6.41 -5.60
CA PHE A 37 -6.16 -5.26 -5.62
C PHE A 37 -4.96 -5.53 -6.51
N THR A 38 -4.30 -6.67 -6.29
CA THR A 38 -3.13 -7.04 -7.08
C THR A 38 -3.43 -7.04 -8.57
N ASP A 39 -4.57 -7.61 -8.93
CA ASP A 39 -4.89 -7.78 -10.35
C ASP A 39 -5.37 -6.49 -11.02
N SER A 40 -5.64 -5.46 -10.24
CA SER A 40 -6.12 -4.19 -10.79
C SER A 40 -5.00 -3.26 -11.22
N PHE A 41 -3.77 -3.53 -10.79
CA PHE A 41 -2.66 -2.61 -11.02
C PHE A 41 -1.44 -3.31 -11.57
N PHE A 42 -0.68 -2.57 -12.40
CA PHE A 42 0.72 -2.89 -12.64
C PHE A 42 1.52 -2.22 -11.54
N PHE A 43 2.51 -2.93 -11.01
CA PHE A 43 3.37 -2.41 -9.96
C PHE A 43 4.64 -1.90 -10.63
N ALA A 44 4.76 -0.59 -10.75
CA ALA A 44 5.76 0.03 -11.60
C ALA A 44 7.01 0.46 -10.85
N GLY A 45 6.94 0.65 -9.54
CA GLY A 45 8.11 1.07 -8.80
C GLY A 45 7.84 1.23 -7.33
N LEU A 46 8.92 1.30 -6.56
CA LEU A 46 8.84 1.44 -5.11
C LEU A 46 9.98 2.32 -4.64
N LYS A 47 9.65 3.27 -3.79
CA LYS A 47 10.65 4.09 -3.14
C LYS A 47 10.41 4.04 -1.64
N VAL A 48 11.38 3.50 -0.91
CA VAL A 48 11.27 3.43 0.55
C VAL A 48 11.84 4.71 1.13
N GLY A 49 11.07 5.33 2.00
CA GLY A 49 11.48 6.55 2.66
C GLY A 49 11.95 6.28 4.07
N GLU A 50 11.32 6.95 5.02
CA GLU A 50 11.79 6.92 6.39
C GLU A 50 11.39 5.62 7.09
N VAL A 51 12.35 5.04 7.81
CA VAL A 51 12.10 3.87 8.66
C VAL A 51 12.36 4.31 10.09
N LYS A 52 11.38 4.13 10.96
CA LYS A 52 11.50 4.53 12.36
C LYS A 52 11.33 3.34 13.27
N THR A 53 12.20 3.24 14.26
CA THR A 53 12.04 2.27 15.33
C THR A 53 11.25 2.94 16.44
N LEU A 54 10.11 2.35 16.80
CA LEU A 54 9.23 2.93 17.80
C LEU A 54 9.32 2.17 19.12
N GLY A 55 10.37 1.40 19.30
CA GLY A 55 10.60 0.55 20.46
C GLY A 55 11.21 -0.73 19.99
N ASP A 56 11.43 -1.67 20.91
CA ASP A 56 12.08 -2.92 20.57
C ASP A 56 11.23 -3.76 19.62
N ASP A 57 9.91 -3.64 19.76
CA ASP A 57 9.01 -4.54 19.04
C ASP A 57 8.06 -3.81 18.10
N LYS A 58 8.35 -2.56 17.79
CA LYS A 58 7.47 -1.79 16.92
C LYS A 58 8.29 -0.91 16.00
N ALA A 59 7.85 -0.81 14.76
CA ALA A 59 8.54 0.02 13.76
C ALA A 59 7.54 0.54 12.76
N SER A 60 7.90 1.62 12.07
CA SER A 60 7.10 2.12 10.97
C SER A 60 7.99 2.32 9.75
N VAL A 61 7.39 2.16 8.58
CA VAL A 61 8.07 2.34 7.30
C VAL A 61 7.21 3.21 6.42
N LYS A 62 7.81 4.28 5.90
CA LYS A 62 7.12 5.14 4.95
C LYS A 62 7.63 4.82 3.56
N PHE A 63 6.71 4.66 2.61
CA PHE A 63 7.12 4.35 1.25
C PHE A 63 6.13 4.92 0.25
N THR A 64 6.58 5.00 -1.00
CA THR A 64 5.74 5.40 -2.12
C THR A 64 5.81 4.29 -3.15
N ALA A 65 4.65 3.78 -3.53
CA ALA A 65 4.54 2.79 -4.59
C ALA A 65 3.98 3.46 -5.83
N ASN A 66 4.61 3.19 -6.96
CA ASN A 66 4.13 3.71 -8.24
C ASN A 66 3.32 2.61 -8.89
N LEU A 67 2.05 2.88 -9.11
CA LEU A 67 1.10 1.90 -9.62
C LEU A 67 0.46 2.44 -10.89
N VAL A 68 0.07 1.53 -11.77
CA VAL A 68 -0.73 1.92 -12.94
C VAL A 68 -1.99 1.07 -12.92
N ARG A 69 -3.14 1.73 -12.79
CA ARG A 69 -4.40 1.01 -12.83
C ARG A 69 -4.59 0.48 -14.25
N LYS A 70 -4.85 -0.82 -14.34
CA LYS A 70 -4.94 -1.44 -15.66
C LYS A 70 -6.09 -0.90 -16.47
N GLU A 71 -7.23 -0.73 -15.82
CA GLU A 71 -8.37 -0.16 -16.50
C GLU A 71 -8.12 1.33 -16.69
N GLY A 72 -8.06 1.77 -17.93
CA GLY A 72 -7.80 3.16 -18.25
C GLY A 72 -6.33 3.52 -18.29
N VAL A 73 -5.44 2.62 -17.85
CA VAL A 73 -4.00 2.85 -17.80
C VAL A 73 -3.70 4.17 -17.09
N ILE A 74 -4.12 4.25 -15.85
CA ILE A 74 -4.04 5.49 -15.09
C ILE A 74 -2.96 5.35 -14.01
N PRO A 75 -1.95 6.23 -14.01
CA PRO A 75 -0.89 6.14 -13.00
C PRO A 75 -1.32 6.74 -11.67
N PHE A 76 -0.91 6.08 -10.60
CA PHE A 76 -1.16 6.53 -9.24
C PHE A 76 0.12 6.41 -8.42
N ASP A 77 0.25 7.32 -7.45
CA ASP A 77 1.25 7.19 -6.41
C ASP A 77 0.53 6.82 -5.13
N LEU A 78 0.93 5.72 -4.54
CA LEU A 78 0.38 5.29 -3.26
C LEU A 78 1.43 5.55 -2.21
N GLU A 79 1.14 6.47 -1.30
CA GLU A 79 2.03 6.77 -0.17
C GLU A 79 1.46 6.13 1.06
N GLU A 80 2.28 5.39 1.75
CA GLU A 80 1.82 4.70 2.95
C GLU A 80 2.87 4.79 4.04
N THR A 81 2.40 4.97 5.27
CA THR A 81 3.21 4.76 6.45
C THR A 81 2.64 3.53 7.13
N SER A 82 3.38 2.44 7.05
CA SER A 82 2.96 1.16 7.60
C SER A 82 3.55 0.95 8.97
N GLU A 83 2.76 0.40 9.88
CA GLU A 83 3.23 0.05 11.20
C GLU A 83 3.32 -1.45 11.35
N PHE A 84 4.41 -1.89 11.96
CA PHE A 84 4.69 -3.30 12.17
C PHE A 84 5.00 -3.55 13.63
N VAL A 85 4.60 -4.72 14.13
CA VAL A 85 5.00 -5.16 15.47
C VAL A 85 5.70 -6.50 15.34
N ARG A 86 6.60 -6.78 16.26
CA ARG A 86 7.31 -8.05 16.26
C ARG A 86 6.49 -9.06 17.03
N GLY A 87 6.20 -10.18 16.41
CA GLY A 87 5.45 -11.24 17.05
C GLY A 87 6.31 -12.04 18.00
N ALA A 88 5.68 -12.98 18.70
CA ALA A 88 6.36 -13.79 19.69
C ALA A 88 7.48 -14.63 19.07
N ASP A 89 7.36 -14.97 17.81
CA ASP A 89 8.38 -15.76 17.11
C ASP A 89 9.49 -14.90 16.53
N GLY A 90 9.46 -13.59 16.78
CA GLY A 90 10.49 -12.68 16.28
C GLY A 90 10.21 -12.13 14.90
N ASN A 91 9.16 -12.55 14.25
CA ASN A 91 8.82 -12.05 12.92
C ASN A 91 7.98 -10.79 13.01
N TRP A 92 8.17 -9.90 12.04
CA TRP A 92 7.42 -8.65 11.99
C TRP A 92 6.07 -8.88 11.32
N LEU A 93 5.02 -8.30 11.92
CA LEU A 93 3.67 -8.42 11.41
C LEU A 93 3.09 -7.04 11.17
N TYR A 94 2.41 -6.88 10.05
CA TYR A 94 1.77 -5.63 9.69
C TYR A 94 0.52 -5.42 10.54
N THR A 95 0.37 -4.22 11.12
CA THR A 95 -0.81 -3.92 11.93
C THR A 95 -1.75 -2.96 11.25
N HIS A 96 -1.23 -1.88 10.68
CA HIS A 96 -2.07 -0.94 9.94
C HIS A 96 -1.20 0.01 9.15
N GLY A 97 -1.82 0.73 8.24
CA GLY A 97 -1.11 1.73 7.46
C GLY A 97 -2.00 2.92 7.20
N ASP A 98 -1.37 4.08 7.15
CA ASP A 98 -2.03 5.30 6.70
C ASP A 98 -1.69 5.44 5.24
N VAL A 99 -2.71 5.39 4.39
CA VAL A 99 -2.54 5.32 2.95
C VAL A 99 -3.15 6.54 2.28
N GLU A 100 -2.41 7.09 1.36
CA GLU A 100 -2.92 8.15 0.50
C GLU A 100 -2.59 7.81 -0.93
N MET A 101 -3.59 7.78 -1.79
CA MET A 101 -3.41 7.40 -3.18
C MET A 101 -3.80 8.56 -4.05
N THR A 102 -2.87 9.00 -4.87
CA THR A 102 -3.03 10.21 -5.67
C THR A 102 -2.77 9.87 -7.14
N GLN A 103 -3.66 10.31 -8.01
CA GLN A 103 -3.45 10.09 -9.43
C GLN A 103 -2.31 10.98 -9.91
N SER A 104 -1.33 10.36 -10.56
CA SER A 104 -0.19 11.10 -11.08
C SER A 104 -0.59 11.82 -12.35
N THR A 105 0.10 12.94 -12.60
CA THR A 105 -0.08 13.64 -13.87
C THR A 105 1.14 13.36 -14.73
N LEU A 106 0.91 13.30 -16.01
CA LEU A 106 2.01 13.02 -16.92
C LEU A 106 2.98 14.16 -16.98
N GLU A 107 2.45 15.33 -16.86
CA GLU A 107 3.32 16.47 -16.89
C GLU A 107 4.04 16.63 -15.60
N GLY A 108 3.67 16.11 -14.86
CA GLY A 108 4.17 16.30 -13.84
C GLY A 108 4.47 15.97 -12.92
N ASN A 109 4.53 15.92 -13.41
CA ASN A 109 4.71 15.89 -12.84
C ASN A 109 4.86 16.63 -12.40
N LYS A 110 4.72 17.27 -12.50
CA LYS A 110 4.67 18.09 -12.14
C LYS A 110 3.89 18.40 -11.38
N GLU A 111 3.66 18.38 -11.03
CA GLU A 111 2.96 18.71 -10.49
C GLU A 111 2.43 18.79 -9.95
N VAL A 112 2.60 18.63 -9.61
CA VAL A 112 1.83 18.77 -9.33
C VAL A 112 1.29 19.43 -9.02
N GLU A 113 1.44 19.89 -9.24
CA GLU A 113 0.84 20.60 -9.14
C GLU A 113 -0.09 20.59 -8.88
N ASP A 114 -0.10 20.37 -9.01
CA ASP A 114 -1.05 20.32 -8.88
C ASP A 114 -1.44 19.50 -8.20
N GLY A 115 -0.99 18.95 -7.75
CA GLY A 115 -1.45 18.25 -7.29
C GLY A 115 -1.85 18.22 -6.34
N LEU A 116 -1.99 18.55 -5.96
CA LEU A 116 -2.60 18.57 -5.32
C LEU A 116 -3.55 19.06 -5.16
N LYS A 117 -3.46 19.55 -5.39
CA LYS A 117 -4.50 19.87 -5.57
C LYS A 117 -5.25 18.98 -5.87
N SER A 118 -4.90 18.77 -5.62
CA SER A 118 -5.35 18.10 -6.00
C SER A 118 -5.88 16.96 -5.70
N HIS A 119 -6.04 16.65 -4.65
CA HIS A 119 -6.57 15.43 -4.27
C HIS A 119 -8.00 15.35 -4.51
N GLU A 120 -8.77 16.30 -4.05
CA GLU A 120 -10.16 16.30 -4.35
C GLU A 120 -10.40 16.54 -5.79
N GLU A 121 -9.50 17.25 -6.40
CA GLU A 121 -9.58 17.45 -7.82
C GLU A 121 -9.44 16.15 -8.56
N LEU A 122 -8.51 15.33 -8.13
CA LEU A 122 -8.32 14.05 -8.75
C LEU A 122 -9.49 13.14 -8.55
N ASN A 123 -10.06 13.17 -7.38
CA ASN A 123 -11.22 12.36 -7.12
C ASN A 123 -12.38 12.74 -7.98
N ALA A 124 -12.53 14.02 -8.24
CA ALA A 124 -13.61 14.49 -9.08
C ALA A 124 -13.43 14.05 -10.51
N GLU A 125 -12.18 13.97 -10.95
CA GLU A 125 -11.91 13.58 -12.31
C GLU A 125 -12.02 12.12 -12.53
N GLU A 126 -11.95 11.36 -11.50
CA GLU A 126 -12.07 9.96 -11.66
C GLU A 126 -13.46 9.53 -11.72
#